data_cf26cac4b4be09639fe8d2b92b566be7
#
_entry.id   cf26cac4b4be09639fe8d2b92b566be7
#
_cell.length_a   1.000
_cell.length_b   1.000
_cell.length_c   1.000
_cell.angle_alpha   90.00
_cell.angle_beta   90.00
_cell.angle_gamma   90.00
#
_symmetry.space_group_name_H-M   'P 1'
#
loop_
_entity.id
_entity.type
_entity.pdbx_description
1 polymer ?
#
loop_
_entity_poly.entity_id
_entity_poly.type
_entity_poly.pdbx_seq_one_letter_code
_entity_poly.pdbx_strand_id
1 'polypeptide(L)'
;MSVITINILAFLLALLLTRGLKGTNAFRTVFFMPNLIGGIVLGHIWSLIINGVLGFFGVDITYDPNYGFWGLVILMNWQLIGYMMIIYIAGLQNIPDQLSEAAAIDGASPLQTLFHITIPMVMPSVTICTFLTLTNSFKLFDQNLALNGKSADTSLLALDIYKTFYDHTGLKLAQWHGMGQAKAVIFFLLVAVIAFIQLRATRQKEVEQ
;
A
#
# COMPACT_ATOMS: atom_id res chain seq x y z
N MET A 1 -5.38 7.27 -1.73
CA MET A 1 -4.13 8.05 -1.58
C MET A 1 -2.93 7.13 -1.43
N SER A 2 -2.84 6.27 -0.43
CA SER A 2 -1.70 5.34 -0.19
C SER A 2 -1.36 4.46 -1.40
N VAL A 3 -2.36 3.98 -2.16
CA VAL A 3 -2.11 3.17 -3.37
C VAL A 3 -1.23 3.90 -4.37
N ILE A 4 -1.49 5.20 -4.61
CA ILE A 4 -0.72 6.01 -5.56
C ILE A 4 0.67 6.29 -5.02
N THR A 5 0.79 6.73 -3.76
CA THR A 5 2.08 7.08 -3.17
C THR A 5 3.01 5.88 -3.04
N ILE A 6 2.51 4.72 -2.61
CA ILE A 6 3.29 3.48 -2.51
C ILE A 6 3.82 3.07 -3.88
N ASN A 7 2.97 3.03 -4.92
CA ASN A 7 3.38 2.60 -6.26
C ASN A 7 4.39 3.55 -6.89
N ILE A 8 4.21 4.87 -6.75
CA ILE A 8 5.16 5.85 -7.27
C ILE A 8 6.52 5.71 -6.55
N LEU A 9 6.53 5.68 -5.22
CA LEU A 9 7.78 5.60 -4.46
C LEU A 9 8.50 4.26 -4.66
N ALA A 10 7.74 3.15 -4.70
CA ALA A 10 8.29 1.83 -4.97
C ALA A 10 8.91 1.73 -6.37
N PHE A 11 8.25 2.29 -7.39
CA PHE A 11 8.76 2.32 -8.76
C PHE A 11 10.02 3.18 -8.88
N LEU A 12 10.04 4.38 -8.26
CA LEU A 12 11.23 5.24 -8.25
C LEU A 12 12.42 4.56 -7.55
N LEU A 13 12.20 3.89 -6.41
CA LEU A 13 13.23 3.11 -5.74
C LEU A 13 13.70 1.94 -6.59
N ALA A 14 12.80 1.24 -7.28
CA ALA A 14 13.16 0.17 -8.18
C ALA A 14 14.05 0.66 -9.34
N LEU A 15 13.72 1.79 -9.96
CA LEU A 15 14.54 2.42 -11.00
C LEU A 15 15.94 2.80 -10.50
N LEU A 16 16.05 3.29 -9.25
CA LEU A 16 17.35 3.62 -8.66
C LEU A 16 18.17 2.36 -8.40
N LEU A 17 17.56 1.32 -7.86
CA LEU A 17 18.25 0.09 -7.45
C LEU A 17 18.55 -0.86 -8.61
N THR A 18 17.99 -0.63 -9.79
CA THR A 18 18.36 -1.38 -11.03
C THR A 18 19.56 -0.77 -11.77
N ARG A 19 19.99 0.43 -11.41
CA ARG A 19 21.14 1.12 -12.05
C ARG A 19 22.54 0.63 -11.62
N GLY A 20 22.66 -0.53 -10.99
CA GLY A 20 23.96 -1.14 -10.65
C GLY A 20 24.71 -0.47 -9.51
N LEU A 21 24.01 0.18 -8.58
CA LEU A 21 24.61 0.81 -7.39
C LEU A 21 25.30 -0.24 -6.49
N LYS A 22 26.43 0.11 -5.93
CA LYS A 22 27.11 -0.76 -4.94
C LYS A 22 26.24 -0.91 -3.69
N GLY A 23 26.01 -2.15 -3.22
CA GLY A 23 25.22 -2.40 -2.03
C GLY A 23 23.70 -2.54 -2.26
N THR A 24 23.24 -2.64 -3.50
CA THR A 24 21.82 -2.77 -3.88
C THR A 24 21.08 -3.84 -3.08
N ASN A 25 21.73 -4.99 -2.80
CA ASN A 25 21.10 -6.07 -2.05
C ASN A 25 20.83 -5.69 -0.59
N ALA A 26 21.73 -4.92 0.04
CA ALA A 26 21.51 -4.42 1.39
C ALA A 26 20.32 -3.44 1.43
N PHE A 27 20.21 -2.53 0.48
CA PHE A 27 19.07 -1.62 0.36
C PHE A 27 17.77 -2.37 0.14
N ARG A 28 17.74 -3.36 -0.77
CA ARG A 28 16.55 -4.21 -0.98
C ARG A 28 16.11 -4.89 0.30
N THR A 29 17.04 -5.46 1.08
CA THR A 29 16.74 -6.11 2.35
C THR A 29 16.18 -5.14 3.38
N VAL A 30 16.82 -3.97 3.56
CA VAL A 30 16.37 -2.96 4.54
C VAL A 30 14.98 -2.42 4.20
N PHE A 31 14.69 -2.10 2.94
CA PHE A 31 13.37 -1.63 2.54
C PHE A 31 12.30 -2.72 2.60
N PHE A 32 12.65 -3.98 2.41
CA PHE A 32 11.72 -5.10 2.49
C PHE A 32 11.38 -5.52 3.94
N MET A 33 12.31 -5.32 4.87
CA MET A 33 12.20 -5.78 6.26
C MET A 33 10.91 -5.31 6.98
N PRO A 34 10.42 -4.07 6.80
CA PRO A 34 9.17 -3.64 7.44
C PRO A 34 7.96 -4.50 7.10
N ASN A 35 7.91 -5.07 5.91
CA ASN A 35 6.80 -5.94 5.48
C ASN A 35 6.76 -7.28 6.24
N LEU A 36 7.86 -7.69 6.85
CA LEU A 36 7.95 -8.93 7.65
C LEU A 36 7.43 -8.76 9.07
N ILE A 37 7.22 -7.53 9.53
CA ILE A 37 6.76 -7.23 10.88
C ILE A 37 5.23 -7.37 10.91
N GLY A 38 4.71 -8.13 11.89
CA GLY A 38 3.27 -8.30 12.08
C GLY A 38 2.55 -6.97 12.32
N GLY A 39 1.37 -6.80 11.73
CA GLY A 39 0.63 -5.55 11.70
C GLY A 39 0.32 -4.95 13.07
N ILE A 40 -0.02 -5.79 14.07
CA ILE A 40 -0.28 -5.35 15.46
C ILE A 40 0.99 -4.77 16.08
N VAL A 41 2.12 -5.47 15.96
CA VAL A 41 3.40 -5.01 16.51
C VAL A 41 3.82 -3.70 15.85
N LEU A 42 3.70 -3.66 14.53
CA LEU A 42 4.03 -2.49 13.73
C LEU A 42 3.18 -1.28 14.10
N GLY A 43 1.85 -1.47 14.20
CA GLY A 43 0.92 -0.41 14.60
C GLY A 43 1.22 0.15 15.98
N HIS A 44 1.58 -0.73 16.94
CA HIS A 44 1.95 -0.29 18.30
C HIS A 44 3.27 0.49 18.32
N ILE A 45 4.29 0.02 17.60
CA ILE A 45 5.58 0.73 17.49
C ILE A 45 5.36 2.14 16.89
N TRP A 46 4.60 2.21 15.80
CA TRP A 46 4.29 3.50 15.16
C TRP A 46 3.44 4.42 16.05
N SER A 47 2.50 3.86 16.84
CA SER A 47 1.75 4.64 17.83
C SER A 47 2.68 5.30 18.85
N LEU A 48 3.66 4.56 19.36
CA LEU A 48 4.66 5.10 20.30
C LEU A 48 5.54 6.17 19.65
N ILE A 49 6.00 5.95 18.42
CA ILE A 49 6.84 6.91 17.69
C ILE A 49 6.08 8.20 17.43
N ILE A 50 4.85 8.10 16.88
CA ILE A 50 4.05 9.26 16.52
C ILE A 50 3.64 10.03 17.77
N ASN A 51 3.17 9.36 18.82
CA ASN A 51 2.82 10.02 20.07
C ASN A 51 4.03 10.62 20.78
N GLY A 52 5.21 10.00 20.65
CA GLY A 52 6.46 10.58 21.14
C GLY A 52 6.77 11.92 20.47
N VAL A 53 6.53 12.05 19.16
CA VAL A 53 6.73 13.30 18.43
C VAL A 53 5.60 14.30 18.70
N LEU A 54 4.33 13.87 18.63
CA LEU A 54 3.17 14.72 18.80
C LEU A 54 3.03 15.22 20.26
N GLY A 55 3.52 14.44 21.23
CA GLY A 55 3.52 14.81 22.64
C GLY A 55 4.26 16.12 22.94
N PHE A 56 5.29 16.47 22.15
CA PHE A 56 5.94 17.78 22.23
C PHE A 56 5.00 18.95 21.90
N PHE A 57 3.96 18.68 21.13
CA PHE A 57 2.95 19.65 20.71
C PHE A 57 1.64 19.53 21.52
N GLY A 58 1.60 18.65 22.55
CA GLY A 58 0.41 18.42 23.36
C GLY A 58 -0.72 17.67 22.63
N VAL A 59 -0.40 16.94 21.56
CA VAL A 59 -1.35 16.21 20.72
C VAL A 59 -1.14 14.70 20.87
N ASP A 60 -2.24 13.94 20.89
CA ASP A 60 -2.21 12.47 20.87
C ASP A 60 -2.98 11.95 19.64
N ILE A 61 -2.37 11.01 18.91
CA ILE A 61 -2.93 10.40 17.71
C ILE A 61 -4.30 9.75 17.93
N THR A 62 -4.60 9.36 19.19
CA THR A 62 -5.85 8.69 19.54
C THR A 62 -7.04 9.65 19.54
N TYR A 63 -6.81 10.93 19.84
CA TYR A 63 -7.87 11.94 20.02
C TYR A 63 -8.07 12.85 18.81
N ASP A 64 -7.10 12.90 17.88
CA ASP A 64 -7.22 13.71 16.67
C ASP A 64 -7.31 12.81 15.43
N PRO A 65 -8.47 12.79 14.72
CA PRO A 65 -8.69 11.95 13.55
C PRO A 65 -7.72 12.22 12.41
N ASN A 66 -7.27 13.48 12.24
CA ASN A 66 -6.35 13.85 11.18
C ASN A 66 -4.99 13.18 11.36
N TYR A 67 -4.43 13.28 12.58
CA TYR A 67 -3.16 12.62 12.88
C TYR A 67 -3.27 11.10 12.85
N GLY A 68 -4.41 10.55 13.28
CA GLY A 68 -4.71 9.12 13.17
C GLY A 68 -4.71 8.62 11.73
N PHE A 69 -5.37 9.34 10.84
CA PHE A 69 -5.42 9.02 9.41
C PHE A 69 -4.04 9.10 8.75
N TRP A 70 -3.33 10.21 8.95
CA TRP A 70 -1.99 10.40 8.38
C TRP A 70 -0.97 9.42 8.97
N GLY A 71 -1.11 9.07 10.24
CA GLY A 71 -0.30 8.03 10.88
C GLY A 71 -0.45 6.68 10.18
N LEU A 72 -1.69 6.27 9.86
CA LEU A 72 -1.94 5.05 9.09
C LEU A 72 -1.37 5.12 7.66
N VAL A 73 -1.50 6.28 7.00
CA VAL A 73 -0.93 6.49 5.65
C VAL A 73 0.59 6.32 5.68
N ILE A 74 1.28 6.96 6.62
CA ILE A 74 2.74 6.88 6.76
C ILE A 74 3.17 5.44 7.05
N LEU A 75 2.54 4.79 8.05
CA LEU A 75 2.82 3.42 8.42
C LEU A 75 2.68 2.48 7.23
N MET A 76 1.57 2.55 6.51
CA MET A 76 1.29 1.70 5.37
C MET A 76 2.29 1.92 4.22
N ASN A 77 2.65 3.17 3.94
CA ASN A 77 3.69 3.48 2.94
C ASN A 77 5.03 2.85 3.34
N TRP A 78 5.47 3.07 4.58
CA TRP A 78 6.73 2.53 5.06
C TRP A 78 6.74 0.99 5.02
N GLN A 79 5.63 0.33 5.35
CA GLN A 79 5.51 -1.13 5.33
C GLN A 79 5.54 -1.72 3.93
N LEU A 80 4.85 -1.12 2.96
CA LEU A 80 4.60 -1.75 1.66
C LEU A 80 5.52 -1.30 0.52
N ILE A 81 6.17 -0.13 0.63
CA ILE A 81 7.04 0.39 -0.44
C ILE A 81 8.11 -0.63 -0.83
N GLY A 82 8.79 -1.23 0.16
CA GLY A 82 9.86 -2.19 -0.13
C GLY A 82 9.36 -3.49 -0.78
N TYR A 83 8.19 -3.96 -0.41
CA TYR A 83 7.59 -5.14 -1.02
C TYR A 83 7.21 -4.88 -2.48
N MET A 84 6.54 -3.76 -2.78
CA MET A 84 6.21 -3.39 -4.16
C MET A 84 7.45 -3.08 -4.98
N MET A 85 8.47 -2.47 -4.40
CA MET A 85 9.76 -2.21 -5.04
C MET A 85 10.40 -3.49 -5.60
N ILE A 86 10.37 -4.60 -4.86
CA ILE A 86 10.93 -5.88 -5.34
C ILE A 86 10.17 -6.38 -6.57
N ILE A 87 8.85 -6.26 -6.61
CA ILE A 87 8.03 -6.66 -7.76
C ILE A 87 8.36 -5.78 -8.98
N TYR A 88 8.51 -4.46 -8.77
CA TYR A 88 8.94 -3.56 -9.84
C TYR A 88 10.36 -3.85 -10.32
N ILE A 89 11.30 -4.19 -9.43
CA ILE A 89 12.66 -4.59 -9.83
C ILE A 89 12.61 -5.83 -10.73
N ALA A 90 11.81 -6.84 -10.38
CA ALA A 90 11.64 -8.03 -11.20
C ALA A 90 11.06 -7.69 -12.60
N GLY A 91 10.06 -6.79 -12.65
CA GLY A 91 9.51 -6.32 -13.93
C GLY A 91 10.52 -5.55 -14.78
N LEU A 92 11.31 -4.67 -14.15
CA LEU A 92 12.34 -3.90 -14.85
C LEU A 92 13.46 -4.79 -15.40
N GLN A 93 13.84 -5.84 -14.68
CA GLN A 93 14.88 -6.80 -15.09
C GLN A 93 14.44 -7.72 -16.24
N ASN A 94 13.14 -7.83 -16.50
CA ASN A 94 12.62 -8.59 -17.63
C ASN A 94 12.59 -7.81 -18.95
N ILE A 95 12.89 -6.52 -18.92
CA ILE A 95 12.97 -5.71 -20.15
C ILE A 95 14.28 -6.05 -20.88
N PRO A 96 14.25 -6.45 -22.18
CA PRO A 96 15.44 -6.71 -22.96
C PRO A 96 16.30 -5.44 -23.13
N ASP A 97 17.59 -5.52 -22.82
CA ASP A 97 18.53 -4.39 -22.97
C ASP A 97 18.56 -3.82 -24.38
N GLN A 98 18.34 -4.67 -25.40
CA GLN A 98 18.27 -4.30 -26.81
C GLN A 98 17.28 -3.19 -27.12
N LEU A 99 16.16 -3.10 -26.38
CA LEU A 99 15.18 -2.03 -26.57
C LEU A 99 15.72 -0.66 -26.11
N SER A 100 16.47 -0.66 -25.02
CA SER A 100 17.12 0.55 -24.52
C SER A 100 18.29 0.98 -25.41
N GLU A 101 19.04 0.03 -25.95
CA GLU A 101 20.14 0.27 -26.89
C GLU A 101 19.62 0.82 -28.23
N ALA A 102 18.56 0.21 -28.80
CA ALA A 102 17.92 0.71 -30.00
C ALA A 102 17.40 2.14 -29.85
N ALA A 103 16.73 2.43 -28.73
CA ALA A 103 16.27 3.78 -28.42
C ALA A 103 17.42 4.80 -28.33
N ALA A 104 18.57 4.39 -27.77
CA ALA A 104 19.74 5.25 -27.71
C ALA A 104 20.35 5.52 -29.10
N ILE A 105 20.34 4.52 -29.98
CA ILE A 105 20.79 4.67 -31.40
C ILE A 105 19.86 5.64 -32.15
N ASP A 106 18.54 5.57 -31.88
CA ASP A 106 17.53 6.45 -32.46
C ASP A 106 17.55 7.87 -31.87
N GLY A 107 18.47 8.14 -30.89
CA GLY A 107 18.63 9.45 -30.27
C GLY A 107 17.58 9.80 -29.23
N ALA A 108 16.86 8.81 -28.70
CA ALA A 108 15.88 9.04 -27.64
C ALA A 108 16.55 9.47 -26.33
N SER A 109 15.99 10.49 -25.69
CA SER A 109 16.45 10.91 -24.36
C SER A 109 16.05 9.87 -23.29
N PRO A 110 16.72 9.82 -22.10
CA PRO A 110 16.38 8.90 -21.03
C PRO A 110 14.91 8.99 -20.56
N LEU A 111 14.33 10.18 -20.60
CA LEU A 111 12.91 10.38 -20.27
C LEU A 111 11.99 9.81 -21.35
N GLN A 112 12.36 9.95 -22.62
CA GLN A 112 11.59 9.34 -23.72
C GLN A 112 11.63 7.82 -23.61
N THR A 113 12.78 7.22 -23.36
CA THR A 113 12.94 5.77 -23.13
C THR A 113 12.10 5.34 -21.93
N LEU A 114 12.10 6.10 -20.82
CA LEU A 114 11.31 5.79 -19.64
C LEU A 114 9.80 5.74 -19.95
N PHE A 115 9.26 6.76 -20.61
CA PHE A 115 7.80 6.86 -20.84
C PHE A 115 7.31 6.00 -22.00
N HIS A 116 8.12 5.78 -23.05
CA HIS A 116 7.68 5.08 -24.25
C HIS A 116 8.08 3.60 -24.30
N ILE A 117 9.09 3.19 -23.51
CA ILE A 117 9.57 1.80 -23.48
C ILE A 117 9.43 1.22 -22.07
N THR A 118 10.11 1.80 -21.07
CA THR A 118 10.19 1.20 -19.75
C THR A 118 8.82 1.09 -19.07
N ILE A 119 8.05 2.17 -18.99
CA ILE A 119 6.74 2.15 -18.33
C ILE A 119 5.75 1.20 -19.02
N PRO A 120 5.56 1.23 -20.36
CA PRO A 120 4.71 0.26 -21.05
C PRO A 120 5.12 -1.21 -20.81
N MET A 121 6.41 -1.51 -20.85
CA MET A 121 6.92 -2.87 -20.64
C MET A 121 6.74 -3.36 -19.19
N VAL A 122 6.73 -2.47 -18.19
CA VAL A 122 6.52 -2.80 -16.77
C VAL A 122 5.05 -2.79 -16.39
N MET A 123 4.12 -2.50 -17.31
CA MET A 123 2.68 -2.46 -17.01
C MET A 123 2.14 -3.71 -16.31
N PRO A 124 2.56 -4.94 -16.59
CA PRO A 124 2.14 -6.11 -15.81
C PRO A 124 2.49 -5.99 -14.33
N SER A 125 3.71 -5.50 -14.01
CA SER A 125 4.11 -5.26 -12.60
C SER A 125 3.31 -4.13 -11.97
N VAL A 126 2.97 -3.07 -12.72
CA VAL A 126 2.09 -1.98 -12.24
C VAL A 126 0.71 -2.53 -11.88
N THR A 127 0.15 -3.41 -12.70
CA THR A 127 -1.15 -4.07 -12.45
C THR A 127 -1.11 -4.86 -11.15
N ILE A 128 -0.09 -5.72 -10.99
CA ILE A 128 0.09 -6.55 -9.80
C ILE A 128 0.28 -5.67 -8.55
N CYS A 129 1.19 -4.71 -8.59
CA CYS A 129 1.46 -3.83 -7.45
C CYS A 129 0.24 -2.99 -7.06
N THR A 130 -0.49 -2.46 -8.04
CA THR A 130 -1.72 -1.70 -7.79
C THR A 130 -2.79 -2.58 -7.16
N PHE A 131 -2.98 -3.80 -7.64
CA PHE A 131 -3.92 -4.76 -7.08
C PHE A 131 -3.56 -5.14 -5.64
N LEU A 132 -2.29 -5.46 -5.38
CA LEU A 132 -1.81 -5.83 -4.05
C LEU A 132 -1.91 -4.67 -3.06
N THR A 133 -1.51 -3.47 -3.44
CA THR A 133 -1.63 -2.29 -2.57
C THR A 133 -3.07 -1.93 -2.28
N LEU A 134 -3.96 -2.03 -3.27
CA LEU A 134 -5.39 -1.81 -3.09
C LEU A 134 -5.98 -2.82 -2.11
N THR A 135 -5.70 -4.11 -2.31
CA THR A 135 -6.20 -5.19 -1.45
C THR A 135 -5.68 -5.06 -0.02
N ASN A 136 -4.38 -4.75 0.16
CA ASN A 136 -3.80 -4.50 1.48
C ASN A 136 -4.40 -3.25 2.15
N SER A 137 -4.73 -2.20 1.40
CA SER A 137 -5.41 -1.01 1.94
C SER A 137 -6.78 -1.34 2.54
N PHE A 138 -7.54 -2.22 1.91
CA PHE A 138 -8.83 -2.67 2.45
C PHE A 138 -8.68 -3.61 3.65
N LYS A 139 -7.63 -4.45 3.68
CA LYS A 139 -7.35 -5.39 4.77
C LYS A 139 -6.62 -4.77 5.96
N LEU A 140 -6.46 -3.45 6.01
CA LEU A 140 -5.69 -2.75 7.04
C LEU A 140 -6.43 -2.76 8.39
N PHE A 141 -6.53 -3.95 9.01
CA PHE A 141 -7.18 -4.16 10.30
C PHE A 141 -6.19 -4.05 11.46
N ASP A 142 -5.15 -4.88 11.45
CA ASP A 142 -4.20 -5.02 12.55
C ASP A 142 -3.50 -3.70 12.90
N GLN A 143 -3.03 -3.00 11.86
CA GLN A 143 -2.34 -1.73 12.01
C GLN A 143 -3.28 -0.65 12.52
N ASN A 144 -4.52 -0.60 12.01
CA ASN A 144 -5.52 0.36 12.45
C ASN A 144 -5.94 0.12 13.90
N LEU A 145 -6.14 -1.15 14.29
CA LEU A 145 -6.45 -1.54 15.66
C LEU A 145 -5.35 -1.13 16.64
N ALA A 146 -4.10 -1.40 16.28
CA ALA A 146 -2.96 -1.16 17.17
C ALA A 146 -2.50 0.31 17.22
N LEU A 147 -2.64 1.05 16.11
CA LEU A 147 -2.21 2.44 16.02
C LEU A 147 -3.18 3.38 16.76
N ASN A 148 -4.47 3.29 16.46
CA ASN A 148 -5.50 4.21 16.94
C ASN A 148 -6.88 3.54 17.11
N GLY A 149 -6.90 2.27 17.50
CA GLY A 149 -8.11 1.47 17.65
C GLY A 149 -9.14 2.02 18.65
N LYS A 150 -8.72 2.93 19.55
CA LYS A 150 -9.62 3.60 20.49
C LYS A 150 -10.42 4.74 19.85
N SER A 151 -9.94 5.33 18.75
CA SER A 151 -10.65 6.37 18.03
C SER A 151 -11.77 5.78 17.17
N ALA A 152 -12.97 6.35 17.26
CA ALA A 152 -14.09 5.98 16.39
C ALA A 152 -13.91 6.56 14.98
N ASP A 153 -13.40 7.79 14.91
CA ASP A 153 -13.36 8.60 13.68
C ASP A 153 -12.30 8.14 12.66
N THR A 154 -11.32 7.35 13.11
CA THR A 154 -10.25 6.78 12.26
C THR A 154 -10.40 5.28 12.04
N SER A 155 -11.55 4.70 12.40
CA SER A 155 -11.83 3.29 12.15
C SER A 155 -12.06 3.04 10.66
N LEU A 156 -11.17 2.28 10.03
CA LEU A 156 -11.40 1.78 8.67
C LEU A 156 -12.48 0.70 8.68
N LEU A 157 -13.07 0.42 7.52
CA LEU A 157 -14.22 -0.50 7.37
C LEU A 157 -13.98 -1.87 8.03
N ALA A 158 -12.79 -2.44 7.91
CA ALA A 158 -12.46 -3.73 8.53
C ALA A 158 -12.51 -3.65 10.07
N LEU A 159 -11.99 -2.58 10.65
CA LEU A 159 -12.04 -2.35 12.10
C LEU A 159 -13.45 -2.00 12.57
N ASP A 160 -14.22 -1.25 11.79
CA ASP A 160 -15.61 -0.91 12.11
C ASP A 160 -16.52 -2.15 12.14
N ILE A 161 -16.32 -3.08 11.20
CA ILE A 161 -17.00 -4.39 11.22
C ILE A 161 -16.67 -5.14 12.51
N TYR A 162 -15.39 -5.23 12.86
CA TYR A 162 -14.95 -5.88 14.09
C TYR A 162 -15.57 -5.23 15.34
N LYS A 163 -15.51 -3.90 15.47
CA LYS A 163 -16.12 -3.16 16.57
C LYS A 163 -17.64 -3.43 16.64
N THR A 164 -18.31 -3.52 15.48
CA THR A 164 -19.74 -3.85 15.46
C THR A 164 -20.04 -5.22 16.05
N PHE A 165 -19.17 -6.22 15.94
CA PHE A 165 -19.37 -7.54 16.54
C PHE A 165 -19.01 -7.59 18.03
N TYR A 166 -18.06 -6.78 18.50
CA TYR A 166 -17.46 -6.92 19.83
C TYR A 166 -17.70 -5.74 20.77
N ASP A 167 -18.06 -4.57 20.25
CA ASP A 167 -18.27 -3.35 21.06
C ASP A 167 -19.76 -3.12 21.30
N HIS A 168 -20.25 -3.68 22.41
CA HIS A 168 -21.65 -3.91 22.68
C HIS A 168 -22.41 -2.74 23.34
N THR A 169 -22.26 -1.52 22.92
CA THR A 169 -22.96 -0.39 23.50
C THR A 169 -24.35 -0.17 22.88
N GLY A 170 -25.38 -0.62 23.57
CA GLY A 170 -26.76 -0.10 23.39
C GLY A 170 -27.72 -0.89 22.49
N LEU A 171 -27.32 -1.97 21.83
CA LEU A 171 -28.21 -2.78 20.97
C LEU A 171 -28.44 -4.20 21.53
N LYS A 172 -29.51 -4.89 21.13
CA LYS A 172 -29.76 -6.31 21.48
C LYS A 172 -28.84 -7.23 20.65
N LEU A 173 -28.39 -8.34 21.24
CA LEU A 173 -27.43 -9.28 20.64
C LEU A 173 -27.76 -9.67 19.17
N ALA A 174 -29.01 -9.96 18.87
CA ALA A 174 -29.45 -10.34 17.51
C ALA A 174 -29.30 -9.19 16.48
N GLN A 175 -29.43 -7.93 16.89
CA GLN A 175 -29.29 -6.77 16.00
C GLN A 175 -27.85 -6.52 15.60
N TRP A 176 -26.90 -6.81 16.50
CA TRP A 176 -25.47 -6.65 16.25
C TRP A 176 -24.94 -7.64 15.24
N HIS A 177 -25.27 -8.93 15.41
CA HIS A 177 -24.86 -9.96 14.47
C HIS A 177 -25.38 -9.65 13.06
N GLY A 178 -26.67 -9.24 12.95
CA GLY A 178 -27.28 -8.85 11.68
C GLY A 178 -26.57 -7.62 11.05
N MET A 179 -26.28 -6.60 11.87
CA MET A 179 -25.61 -5.39 11.38
C MET A 179 -24.15 -5.67 10.98
N GLY A 180 -23.41 -6.43 11.78
CA GLY A 180 -22.03 -6.82 11.49
C GLY A 180 -21.94 -7.68 10.21
N GLN A 181 -22.85 -8.64 10.05
CA GLN A 181 -22.93 -9.45 8.83
C GLN A 181 -23.28 -8.60 7.60
N ALA A 182 -24.25 -7.69 7.71
CA ALA A 182 -24.59 -6.79 6.60
C ALA A 182 -23.41 -5.91 6.18
N LYS A 183 -22.70 -5.31 7.15
CA LYS A 183 -21.47 -4.53 6.89
C LYS A 183 -20.40 -5.38 6.19
N ALA A 184 -20.19 -6.62 6.65
CA ALA A 184 -19.21 -7.53 6.06
C ALA A 184 -19.54 -7.91 4.61
N VAL A 185 -20.81 -8.19 4.31
CA VAL A 185 -21.27 -8.49 2.94
C VAL A 185 -21.11 -7.27 2.03
N ILE A 186 -21.54 -6.08 2.48
CA ILE A 186 -21.38 -4.84 1.72
C ILE A 186 -19.89 -4.56 1.45
N PHE A 187 -19.07 -4.72 2.47
CA PHE A 187 -17.60 -4.56 2.34
C PHE A 187 -17.01 -5.52 1.31
N PHE A 188 -17.37 -6.80 1.37
CA PHE A 188 -16.92 -7.80 0.40
C PHE A 188 -17.32 -7.43 -1.04
N LEU A 189 -18.58 -7.07 -1.26
CA LEU A 189 -19.06 -6.67 -2.58
C LEU A 189 -18.33 -5.42 -3.11
N LEU A 190 -18.14 -4.43 -2.24
CA LEU A 190 -17.42 -3.20 -2.59
C LEU A 190 -15.97 -3.51 -3.01
N VAL A 191 -15.25 -4.30 -2.22
CA VAL A 191 -13.86 -4.68 -2.52
C VAL A 191 -13.79 -5.49 -3.81
N ALA A 192 -14.70 -6.46 -4.02
CA ALA A 192 -14.75 -7.27 -5.22
C ALA A 192 -14.99 -6.43 -6.48
N VAL A 193 -15.95 -5.48 -6.43
CA VAL A 193 -16.23 -4.57 -7.55
C VAL A 193 -15.04 -3.67 -7.86
N ILE A 194 -14.43 -3.06 -6.84
CA ILE A 194 -13.27 -2.19 -7.04
C ILE A 194 -12.08 -2.97 -7.60
N ALA A 195 -11.79 -4.17 -7.07
CA ALA A 195 -10.73 -5.03 -7.56
C ALA A 195 -10.97 -5.46 -9.02
N PHE A 196 -12.22 -5.80 -9.37
CA PHE A 196 -12.59 -6.16 -10.74
C PHE A 196 -12.41 -4.99 -11.72
N ILE A 197 -12.87 -3.79 -11.35
CA ILE A 197 -12.71 -2.59 -12.15
C ILE A 197 -11.21 -2.27 -12.35
N GLN A 198 -10.43 -2.32 -11.29
CA GLN A 198 -8.99 -2.05 -11.33
C GLN A 198 -8.27 -3.02 -12.26
N LEU A 199 -8.50 -4.33 -12.09
CA LEU A 199 -7.89 -5.35 -12.95
C LEU A 199 -8.26 -5.15 -14.43
N ARG A 200 -9.52 -4.85 -14.72
CA ARG A 200 -9.95 -4.62 -16.10
C ARG A 200 -9.32 -3.36 -16.70
N ALA A 201 -9.21 -2.28 -15.93
CA ALA A 201 -8.64 -1.02 -16.38
C ALA A 201 -7.13 -1.10 -16.63
N THR A 202 -6.40 -1.89 -15.84
CA THR A 202 -4.95 -2.04 -15.97
C THR A 202 -4.56 -3.07 -17.02
N ARG A 203 -5.25 -4.20 -17.11
CA ARG A 203 -5.00 -5.23 -18.14
C ARG A 203 -5.11 -4.70 -19.57
N GLN A 204 -5.99 -3.76 -19.83
CA GLN A 204 -6.13 -3.15 -21.16
C GLN A 204 -4.90 -2.35 -21.62
N LYS A 205 -3.99 -2.03 -20.70
CA LYS A 205 -2.77 -1.26 -20.96
C LYS A 205 -1.50 -2.15 -21.00
N GLU A 206 -1.66 -3.44 -20.75
CA GLU A 206 -0.56 -4.40 -20.84
C GLU A 206 -0.24 -4.65 -22.33
N VAL A 207 1.03 -4.53 -22.68
CA VAL A 207 1.53 -4.94 -23.99
C VAL A 207 1.70 -6.45 -23.94
N GLU A 208 1.10 -7.19 -24.89
CA GLU A 208 1.36 -8.61 -25.05
C GLU A 208 2.84 -8.79 -25.43
N GLN A 209 3.56 -9.54 -24.62
CA GLN A 209 4.99 -9.87 -24.80
C GLN A 209 5.14 -11.16 -25.59
#